data_4232ad4923d3b5c71782197175bdde59
#
_entry.id   4232ad4923d3b5c71782197175bdde59
#
_cell.length_a   1.000
_cell.length_b   1.000
_cell.length_c   1.000
_cell.angle_alpha   90.00
_cell.angle_beta   90.00
_cell.angle_gamma   90.00
#
_symmetry.space_group_name_H-M   'P 1'
#
loop_
_entity.id
_entity.type
_entity.pdbx_description
1 polymer ?
#
loop_
_entity_poly.entity_id
_entity_poly.type
_entity_poly.pdbx_seq_one_letter_code
_entity_poly.pdbx_strand_id
1 'polypeptide(L)'
;MFVWGSQQPTGSLTEAHVKTWMKTFCARYPNTRLIDVVNEPPPHTKPSYADAIGGGTDGNWQWIVNAFKWAREACPNAILIINDYNNIEYEDQNQHFIDIVKKAKAGGAPIDAVGAQAHGLGGNVSTATMKNLLTKLHDGTGLPVYITEYDIDLADDNAQLERYRQHVPFFLETEWIHGVTLWGWISGSTWVPNSGLIKNGKPRPAMTWLMNELDRPAP
;
A
#
# COMPACT_ATOMS: atom_id res chain seq x y z
N MET A 1 -1.61 3.89 8.99
CA MET A 1 -1.28 2.50 9.33
C MET A 1 -1.61 2.22 10.79
N PHE A 2 -2.47 1.25 11.07
CA PHE A 2 -2.85 0.91 12.45
C PHE A 2 -2.21 -0.36 12.95
N VAL A 3 -2.06 -1.35 12.11
CA VAL A 3 -1.50 -2.65 12.48
C VAL A 3 -0.36 -2.98 11.54
N TRP A 4 0.84 -2.88 12.06
CA TRP A 4 2.06 -3.15 11.32
C TRP A 4 3.01 -4.05 12.11
N GLY A 5 3.57 -5.04 11.44
CA GLY A 5 4.40 -6.04 12.08
C GLY A 5 5.86 -5.66 12.27
N SER A 6 6.44 -4.83 11.41
CA SER A 6 7.88 -4.58 11.42
C SER A 6 8.34 -3.50 12.41
N GLN A 7 7.45 -2.58 12.81
CA GLN A 7 7.77 -1.52 13.80
C GLN A 7 6.75 -1.52 14.93
N GLN A 8 6.82 -2.55 15.75
CA GLN A 8 5.88 -2.72 16.84
C GLN A 8 6.34 -2.01 18.11
N PRO A 9 5.42 -1.50 18.94
CA PRO A 9 5.74 -1.12 20.30
C PRO A 9 6.32 -2.31 21.06
N THR A 10 7.29 -2.07 21.93
CA THR A 10 7.83 -3.09 22.83
C THR A 10 6.85 -3.37 23.96
N GLY A 11 6.69 -4.64 24.33
CA GLY A 11 5.84 -5.08 25.44
C GLY A 11 4.61 -5.88 25.00
N SER A 12 3.85 -6.34 25.99
CA SER A 12 2.64 -7.11 25.75
C SER A 12 1.48 -6.18 25.40
N LEU A 13 1.08 -6.15 24.12
CA LEU A 13 -0.08 -5.40 23.67
C LEU A 13 -1.33 -6.26 23.79
N THR A 14 -2.43 -5.60 24.18
CA THR A 14 -3.75 -6.19 24.28
C THR A 14 -4.71 -5.57 23.27
N GLU A 15 -5.87 -6.17 23.09
CA GLU A 15 -6.96 -5.60 22.30
C GLU A 15 -7.28 -4.15 22.71
N ALA A 16 -7.31 -3.86 24.02
CA ALA A 16 -7.59 -2.52 24.54
C ALA A 16 -6.56 -1.48 24.08
N HIS A 17 -5.28 -1.85 24.01
CA HIS A 17 -4.24 -0.95 23.50
C HIS A 17 -4.44 -0.61 22.03
N VAL A 18 -4.72 -1.61 21.18
CA VAL A 18 -4.96 -1.41 19.76
C VAL A 18 -6.19 -0.53 19.52
N LYS A 19 -7.30 -0.82 20.21
CA LYS A 19 -8.52 0.00 20.13
C LYS A 19 -8.28 1.44 20.59
N THR A 20 -7.53 1.63 21.67
CA THR A 20 -7.20 2.97 22.18
C THR A 20 -6.35 3.74 21.19
N TRP A 21 -5.36 3.08 20.57
CA TRP A 21 -4.53 3.69 19.52
C TRP A 21 -5.38 4.19 18.34
N MET A 22 -6.24 3.33 17.80
CA MET A 22 -7.12 3.68 16.68
C MET A 22 -8.03 4.87 17.02
N LYS A 23 -8.71 4.82 18.18
CA LYS A 23 -9.59 5.90 18.66
C LYS A 23 -8.83 7.21 18.83
N THR A 24 -7.66 7.17 19.45
CA THR A 24 -6.83 8.36 19.67
C THR A 24 -6.38 8.98 18.37
N PHE A 25 -5.94 8.15 17.40
CA PHE A 25 -5.56 8.61 16.08
C PHE A 25 -6.72 9.28 15.34
N CYS A 26 -7.87 8.63 15.26
CA CYS A 26 -9.03 9.15 14.54
C CYS A 26 -9.62 10.41 15.20
N ALA A 27 -9.59 10.47 16.53
CA ALA A 27 -9.99 11.69 17.25
C ALA A 27 -9.04 12.87 17.01
N ARG A 28 -7.74 12.59 16.93
CA ARG A 28 -6.71 13.61 16.65
C ARG A 28 -6.72 14.09 15.20
N TYR A 29 -7.02 13.18 14.26
CA TYR A 29 -6.99 13.44 12.82
C TYR A 29 -8.32 13.09 12.16
N PRO A 30 -9.43 13.79 12.51
CA PRO A 30 -10.79 13.41 12.11
C PRO A 30 -11.05 13.49 10.60
N ASN A 31 -10.21 14.22 9.87
CA ASN A 31 -10.31 14.41 8.42
C ASN A 31 -9.42 13.44 7.62
N THR A 32 -8.81 12.45 8.26
CA THR A 32 -8.03 11.42 7.54
C THR A 32 -8.93 10.63 6.62
N ARG A 33 -8.63 10.65 5.32
CA ARG A 33 -9.47 10.02 4.30
C ARG A 33 -9.03 8.60 3.96
N LEU A 34 -7.73 8.31 4.04
CA LEU A 34 -7.13 7.04 3.64
C LEU A 34 -6.34 6.48 4.82
N ILE A 35 -6.53 5.22 5.13
CA ILE A 35 -5.83 4.56 6.24
C ILE A 35 -5.43 3.16 5.82
N ASP A 36 -4.14 2.88 5.81
CA ASP A 36 -3.62 1.51 5.76
C ASP A 36 -3.85 0.88 7.13
N VAL A 37 -4.90 0.09 7.24
CA VAL A 37 -5.29 -0.54 8.51
C VAL A 37 -4.34 -1.67 8.86
N VAL A 38 -4.09 -2.54 7.89
CA VAL A 38 -3.13 -3.64 7.98
C VAL A 38 -2.12 -3.48 6.86
N ASN A 39 -0.84 -3.47 7.23
CA ASN A 39 0.27 -3.41 6.29
C ASN A 39 1.10 -4.67 6.37
N GLU A 40 1.48 -5.21 5.21
CA GLU A 40 2.35 -6.37 5.07
C GLU A 40 1.83 -7.59 5.86
N PRO A 41 0.62 -8.10 5.56
CA PRO A 41 0.13 -9.30 6.22
C PRO A 41 1.01 -10.53 5.93
N PRO A 42 0.86 -11.65 6.66
CA PRO A 42 1.61 -12.87 6.36
C PRO A 42 1.51 -13.29 4.88
N PRO A 43 2.58 -13.83 4.28
CA PRO A 43 3.78 -14.37 4.95
C PRO A 43 4.80 -13.30 5.33
N HIS A 44 4.62 -12.04 4.96
CA HIS A 44 5.62 -10.98 5.17
C HIS A 44 5.76 -10.64 6.65
N THR A 45 4.66 -10.31 7.31
CA THR A 45 4.71 -9.94 8.72
C THR A 45 3.47 -10.42 9.49
N LYS A 46 3.70 -10.89 10.71
CA LYS A 46 2.66 -11.13 11.72
C LYS A 46 2.98 -10.24 12.93
N PRO A 47 2.09 -9.32 13.33
CA PRO A 47 2.33 -8.55 14.54
C PRO A 47 2.37 -9.47 15.77
N SER A 48 3.27 -9.19 16.72
CA SER A 48 3.43 -9.99 17.95
C SER A 48 2.14 -10.07 18.78
N TYR A 49 1.27 -9.10 18.61
CA TYR A 49 -0.03 -9.03 19.30
C TYR A 49 -1.21 -9.60 18.49
N ALA A 50 -0.95 -10.25 17.35
CA ALA A 50 -2.03 -10.81 16.51
C ALA A 50 -2.93 -11.76 17.29
N ASP A 51 -2.36 -12.61 18.16
CA ASP A 51 -3.13 -13.55 18.97
C ASP A 51 -4.02 -12.81 19.99
N ALA A 52 -3.54 -11.71 20.56
CA ALA A 52 -4.31 -10.88 21.49
C ALA A 52 -5.47 -10.14 20.83
N ILE A 53 -5.44 -9.96 19.52
CA ILE A 53 -6.52 -9.30 18.76
C ILE A 53 -7.31 -10.26 17.88
N GLY A 54 -7.29 -11.56 18.17
CA GLY A 54 -8.14 -12.57 17.56
C GLY A 54 -7.42 -13.71 16.86
N GLY A 55 -6.12 -13.64 16.66
CA GLY A 55 -5.33 -14.73 16.06
C GLY A 55 -5.77 -15.14 14.67
N GLY A 56 -5.64 -16.43 14.35
CA GLY A 56 -6.12 -17.02 13.10
C GLY A 56 -5.18 -16.79 11.92
N THR A 57 -3.87 -16.86 12.16
CA THR A 57 -2.84 -16.66 11.12
C THR A 57 -2.75 -17.81 10.13
N ASP A 58 -3.43 -18.90 10.35
CA ASP A 58 -3.45 -20.14 9.57
C ASP A 58 -4.73 -20.32 8.75
N GLY A 59 -5.47 -19.26 8.49
CA GLY A 59 -6.49 -19.33 7.46
C GLY A 59 -7.75 -18.52 7.63
N ASN A 60 -8.17 -18.14 8.85
CA ASN A 60 -9.37 -17.33 9.05
C ASN A 60 -9.08 -15.82 9.22
N TRP A 61 -7.82 -15.47 9.45
CA TRP A 61 -7.34 -14.08 9.56
C TRP A 61 -8.16 -13.22 10.54
N GLN A 62 -8.59 -13.78 11.67
CA GLN A 62 -9.49 -13.10 12.61
C GLN A 62 -8.90 -11.79 13.14
N TRP A 63 -7.57 -11.72 13.34
CA TRP A 63 -6.91 -10.50 13.76
C TRP A 63 -7.02 -9.37 12.70
N ILE A 64 -6.98 -9.70 11.41
CA ILE A 64 -7.22 -8.74 10.31
C ILE A 64 -8.68 -8.27 10.34
N VAL A 65 -9.61 -9.22 10.46
CA VAL A 65 -11.06 -8.91 10.55
C VAL A 65 -11.35 -7.94 11.70
N ASN A 66 -10.80 -8.22 12.88
CA ASN A 66 -11.00 -7.36 14.06
C ASN A 66 -10.33 -5.99 13.88
N ALA A 67 -9.11 -5.92 13.32
CA ALA A 67 -8.43 -4.66 13.04
C ALA A 67 -9.29 -3.75 12.16
N PHE A 68 -9.86 -4.28 11.08
CA PHE A 68 -10.72 -3.52 10.17
C PHE A 68 -12.04 -3.10 10.82
N LYS A 69 -12.69 -3.97 11.60
CA LYS A 69 -13.92 -3.62 12.33
C LYS A 69 -13.70 -2.46 13.31
N TRP A 70 -12.62 -2.52 14.09
CA TRP A 70 -12.30 -1.45 15.04
C TRP A 70 -11.82 -0.16 14.36
N ALA A 71 -11.13 -0.28 13.23
CA ALA A 71 -10.78 0.89 12.42
C ALA A 71 -12.03 1.59 11.89
N ARG A 72 -13.03 0.84 11.42
CA ARG A 72 -14.31 1.40 10.96
C ARG A 72 -15.09 2.06 12.10
N GLU A 73 -15.11 1.44 13.29
CA GLU A 73 -15.73 2.05 14.47
C GLU A 73 -15.05 3.37 14.88
N ALA A 74 -13.73 3.43 14.79
CA ALA A 74 -12.96 4.61 15.18
C ALA A 74 -12.96 5.72 14.12
N CYS A 75 -12.88 5.36 12.84
CA CYS A 75 -12.81 6.26 11.67
C CYS A 75 -13.93 5.91 10.66
N PRO A 76 -15.19 6.25 10.92
CA PRO A 76 -16.34 5.76 10.14
C PRO A 76 -16.32 6.21 8.68
N ASN A 77 -15.70 7.33 8.36
CA ASN A 77 -15.69 7.94 7.03
C ASN A 77 -14.39 7.71 6.24
N ALA A 78 -13.40 7.05 6.83
CA ALA A 78 -12.14 6.77 6.14
C ALA A 78 -12.27 5.60 5.17
N ILE A 79 -11.53 5.63 4.08
CA ILE A 79 -11.28 4.48 3.20
C ILE A 79 -10.25 3.61 3.88
N LEU A 80 -10.62 2.37 4.19
CA LEU A 80 -9.79 1.41 4.92
C LEU A 80 -9.10 0.48 3.94
N ILE A 81 -7.77 0.48 3.95
CA ILE A 81 -6.91 -0.21 2.99
C ILE A 81 -6.18 -1.35 3.69
N ILE A 82 -6.09 -2.50 3.03
CA ILE A 82 -5.08 -3.53 3.31
C ILE A 82 -3.96 -3.37 2.30
N ASN A 83 -2.71 -3.26 2.76
CA ASN A 83 -1.57 -2.89 1.93
C ASN A 83 -0.47 -3.95 1.99
N ASP A 84 0.21 -4.20 0.85
CA ASP A 84 1.34 -5.12 0.82
C ASP A 84 2.32 -4.80 -0.32
N TYR A 85 3.54 -5.35 -0.21
CA TYR A 85 4.54 -5.35 -1.27
C TYR A 85 4.54 -6.67 -2.04
N ASN A 86 5.23 -6.72 -3.17
CA ASN A 86 5.35 -7.89 -4.05
C ASN A 86 4.02 -8.41 -4.64
N ASN A 87 2.90 -7.78 -4.36
CA ASN A 87 1.59 -8.22 -4.81
C ASN A 87 1.27 -7.81 -6.27
N ILE A 88 2.16 -7.04 -6.90
CA ILE A 88 2.10 -6.70 -8.33
C ILE A 88 3.41 -7.03 -9.07
N GLU A 89 4.35 -7.65 -8.38
CA GLU A 89 5.65 -8.07 -8.88
C GLU A 89 5.72 -9.59 -9.08
N TYR A 90 5.06 -10.39 -8.23
CA TYR A 90 5.12 -11.84 -8.21
C TYR A 90 3.74 -12.48 -8.18
N GLU A 91 3.51 -13.43 -9.08
CA GLU A 91 2.21 -14.08 -9.31
C GLU A 91 1.69 -14.85 -8.08
N ASP A 92 2.56 -15.57 -7.41
CA ASP A 92 2.22 -16.37 -6.21
C ASP A 92 1.84 -15.45 -5.02
N GLN A 93 2.56 -14.37 -4.83
CA GLN A 93 2.28 -13.37 -3.78
C GLN A 93 1.02 -12.57 -4.08
N ASN A 94 0.78 -12.23 -5.35
CA ASN A 94 -0.47 -11.64 -5.79
C ASN A 94 -1.67 -12.53 -5.43
N GLN A 95 -1.61 -13.83 -5.78
CA GLN A 95 -2.69 -14.77 -5.49
C GLN A 95 -2.90 -14.93 -3.98
N HIS A 96 -1.81 -15.07 -3.22
CA HIS A 96 -1.89 -15.19 -1.77
C HIS A 96 -2.56 -13.96 -1.12
N PHE A 97 -2.18 -12.76 -1.55
CA PHE A 97 -2.78 -11.53 -1.05
C PHE A 97 -4.28 -11.41 -1.39
N ILE A 98 -4.68 -11.78 -2.61
CA ILE A 98 -6.10 -11.87 -3.01
C ILE A 98 -6.86 -12.82 -2.08
N ASP A 99 -6.28 -13.98 -1.74
CA ASP A 99 -6.92 -14.98 -0.89
C ASP A 99 -7.10 -14.48 0.56
N ILE A 100 -6.11 -13.75 1.09
CA ILE A 100 -6.24 -13.07 2.40
C ILE A 100 -7.40 -12.08 2.38
N VAL A 101 -7.45 -11.20 1.38
CA VAL A 101 -8.50 -10.19 1.23
C VAL A 101 -9.88 -10.84 1.16
N LYS A 102 -10.04 -11.86 0.32
CA LYS A 102 -11.31 -12.60 0.20
C LYS A 102 -11.74 -13.23 1.52
N LYS A 103 -10.84 -13.90 2.22
CA LYS A 103 -11.14 -14.56 3.50
C LYS A 103 -11.48 -13.53 4.59
N ALA A 104 -10.72 -12.44 4.68
CA ALA A 104 -11.01 -11.37 5.64
C ALA A 104 -12.37 -10.72 5.37
N LYS A 105 -12.71 -10.43 4.11
CA LYS A 105 -14.05 -9.92 3.72
C LYS A 105 -15.15 -10.91 4.05
N ALA A 106 -14.97 -12.20 3.78
CA ALA A 106 -15.92 -13.25 4.16
C ALA A 106 -16.12 -13.34 5.69
N GLY A 107 -15.10 -13.04 6.48
CA GLY A 107 -15.16 -12.88 7.93
C GLY A 107 -15.81 -11.58 8.42
N GLY A 108 -16.21 -10.71 7.50
CA GLY A 108 -16.88 -9.44 7.78
C GLY A 108 -15.93 -8.26 8.02
N ALA A 109 -14.69 -8.30 7.51
CA ALA A 109 -13.80 -7.15 7.50
C ALA A 109 -14.30 -6.08 6.52
N PRO A 110 -14.54 -4.83 6.94
CA PRO A 110 -14.97 -3.74 6.06
C PRO A 110 -13.78 -3.14 5.32
N ILE A 111 -13.18 -3.93 4.41
CA ILE A 111 -12.08 -3.50 3.55
C ILE A 111 -12.68 -2.74 2.36
N ASP A 112 -12.29 -1.48 2.18
CA ASP A 112 -12.78 -0.62 1.10
C ASP A 112 -11.87 -0.67 -0.12
N ALA A 113 -10.57 -0.88 0.07
CA ALA A 113 -9.58 -0.88 -1.01
C ALA A 113 -8.38 -1.78 -0.69
N VAL A 114 -7.61 -2.11 -1.72
CA VAL A 114 -6.32 -2.77 -1.62
C VAL A 114 -5.19 -1.83 -2.00
N GLY A 115 -4.05 -1.97 -1.31
CA GLY A 115 -2.84 -1.23 -1.58
C GLY A 115 -1.77 -2.11 -2.22
N ALA A 116 -1.05 -1.55 -3.18
CA ALA A 116 0.15 -2.12 -3.77
C ALA A 116 1.32 -1.15 -3.55
N GLN A 117 2.32 -1.57 -2.79
CA GLN A 117 3.47 -0.70 -2.46
C GLN A 117 4.27 -0.33 -3.71
N ALA A 118 4.46 -1.25 -4.64
CA ALA A 118 5.11 -1.02 -5.93
C ALA A 118 6.61 -0.65 -5.84
N HIS A 119 7.34 -1.23 -4.89
CA HIS A 119 8.78 -1.00 -4.69
C HIS A 119 9.66 -1.73 -5.71
N GLY A 120 9.24 -2.90 -6.20
CA GLY A 120 10.05 -3.76 -7.07
C GLY A 120 10.14 -3.34 -8.55
N LEU A 121 9.44 -2.28 -8.94
CA LEU A 121 9.21 -1.93 -10.35
C LEU A 121 10.41 -1.28 -11.08
N GLY A 122 11.47 -0.92 -10.36
CA GLY A 122 12.75 -0.47 -10.93
C GLY A 122 13.60 -1.59 -11.50
N GLY A 123 13.36 -2.83 -11.04
CA GLY A 123 14.17 -4.01 -11.37
C GLY A 123 13.70 -4.80 -12.59
N ASN A 124 13.63 -6.12 -12.41
CA ASN A 124 13.35 -7.07 -13.49
C ASN A 124 11.87 -7.28 -13.82
N VAL A 125 10.96 -6.62 -13.11
CA VAL A 125 9.53 -6.71 -13.36
C VAL A 125 9.18 -5.95 -14.62
N SER A 126 8.58 -6.62 -15.59
CA SER A 126 8.15 -5.95 -16.84
C SER A 126 6.89 -5.13 -16.57
N THR A 127 6.71 -4.05 -17.33
CA THR A 127 5.47 -3.25 -17.30
C THR A 127 4.24 -4.11 -17.62
N ALA A 128 4.37 -5.10 -18.51
CA ALA A 128 3.28 -6.03 -18.82
C ALA A 128 2.92 -6.90 -17.61
N THR A 129 3.90 -7.43 -16.88
CA THR A 129 3.68 -8.21 -15.65
C THR A 129 2.96 -7.36 -14.61
N MET A 130 3.45 -6.15 -14.33
CA MET A 130 2.83 -5.22 -13.40
C MET A 130 1.35 -4.95 -13.75
N LYS A 131 1.07 -4.61 -15.01
CA LYS A 131 -0.32 -4.34 -15.48
C LYS A 131 -1.22 -5.55 -15.31
N ASN A 132 -0.75 -6.74 -15.67
CA ASN A 132 -1.50 -7.97 -15.53
C ASN A 132 -1.81 -8.31 -14.07
N LEU A 133 -0.83 -8.15 -13.18
CA LEU A 133 -1.00 -8.44 -11.75
C LEU A 133 -1.88 -7.39 -11.06
N LEU A 134 -1.81 -6.11 -11.44
CA LEU A 134 -2.74 -5.09 -10.99
C LEU A 134 -4.18 -5.41 -11.40
N THR A 135 -4.39 -5.77 -12.66
CA THR A 135 -5.72 -6.18 -13.15
C THR A 135 -6.24 -7.40 -12.39
N LYS A 136 -5.38 -8.42 -12.21
CA LYS A 136 -5.73 -9.62 -11.43
C LYS A 136 -6.06 -9.30 -9.98
N LEU A 137 -5.33 -8.37 -9.35
CA LEU A 137 -5.59 -7.91 -7.98
C LEU A 137 -6.95 -7.25 -7.88
N HIS A 138 -7.26 -6.31 -8.80
CA HIS A 138 -8.57 -5.67 -8.87
C HIS A 138 -9.69 -6.67 -9.09
N ASP A 139 -9.61 -7.47 -10.14
CA ASP A 139 -10.65 -8.46 -10.52
C ASP A 139 -10.84 -9.52 -9.43
N GLY A 140 -9.73 -9.98 -8.85
CA GLY A 140 -9.72 -10.99 -7.81
C GLY A 140 -10.37 -10.53 -6.50
N THR A 141 -10.23 -9.26 -6.14
CA THR A 141 -10.77 -8.72 -4.88
C THR A 141 -12.10 -7.99 -5.05
N GLY A 142 -12.39 -7.51 -6.26
CA GLY A 142 -13.52 -6.63 -6.56
C GLY A 142 -13.40 -5.25 -5.88
N LEU A 143 -12.17 -4.81 -5.58
CA LEU A 143 -11.91 -3.57 -4.85
C LEU A 143 -11.07 -2.59 -5.69
N PRO A 144 -11.23 -1.27 -5.48
CA PRO A 144 -10.30 -0.29 -6.05
C PRO A 144 -8.90 -0.51 -5.48
N VAL A 145 -7.89 -0.12 -6.27
CA VAL A 145 -6.47 -0.24 -5.94
C VAL A 145 -5.87 1.14 -5.68
N TYR A 146 -5.00 1.23 -4.68
CA TYR A 146 -4.10 2.37 -4.46
C TYR A 146 -2.66 1.92 -4.65
N ILE A 147 -1.88 2.68 -5.40
CA ILE A 147 -0.44 2.54 -5.44
C ILE A 147 0.11 3.35 -4.27
N THR A 148 0.56 2.68 -3.22
CA THR A 148 0.73 3.30 -1.91
C THR A 148 2.13 3.82 -1.63
N GLU A 149 3.17 3.25 -2.28
CA GLU A 149 4.56 3.51 -1.92
C GLU A 149 5.48 3.52 -3.15
N TYR A 150 4.98 4.02 -4.28
CA TYR A 150 5.69 3.94 -5.55
C TYR A 150 7.05 4.62 -5.52
N ASP A 151 8.08 3.86 -5.85
CA ASP A 151 9.44 4.33 -6.05
C ASP A 151 10.17 3.51 -7.14
N ILE A 152 11.16 4.12 -7.76
CA ILE A 152 12.00 3.49 -8.80
C ILE A 152 13.45 3.69 -8.41
N ASP A 153 14.07 2.64 -7.86
CA ASP A 153 15.49 2.64 -7.45
C ASP A 153 16.40 2.42 -8.65
N LEU A 154 16.63 3.45 -9.44
CA LEU A 154 17.55 3.45 -10.58
C LEU A 154 18.47 4.65 -10.54
N ALA A 155 19.79 4.39 -10.55
CA ALA A 155 20.82 5.44 -10.54
C ALA A 155 20.89 6.23 -11.84
N ASP A 156 20.61 5.58 -12.98
CA ASP A 156 20.57 6.20 -14.30
C ASP A 156 19.26 7.01 -14.46
N ASP A 157 19.42 8.28 -14.77
CA ASP A 157 18.30 9.24 -14.86
C ASP A 157 17.35 8.92 -16.02
N ASN A 158 17.87 8.41 -17.14
CA ASN A 158 17.03 8.06 -18.30
C ASN A 158 16.27 6.76 -18.05
N ALA A 159 16.92 5.78 -17.43
CA ALA A 159 16.26 4.53 -17.07
C ALA A 159 15.14 4.77 -16.04
N GLN A 160 15.36 5.64 -15.04
CA GLN A 160 14.32 6.01 -14.10
C GLN A 160 13.15 6.72 -14.81
N LEU A 161 13.43 7.72 -15.64
CA LEU A 161 12.42 8.45 -16.43
C LEU A 161 11.58 7.49 -17.28
N GLU A 162 12.23 6.53 -17.93
CA GLU A 162 11.52 5.56 -18.78
C GLU A 162 10.54 4.70 -18.00
N ARG A 163 10.89 4.28 -16.77
CA ARG A 163 9.95 3.57 -15.89
C ARG A 163 8.73 4.43 -15.52
N TYR A 164 8.96 5.69 -15.15
CA TYR A 164 7.86 6.61 -14.87
C TYR A 164 6.93 6.78 -16.07
N ARG A 165 7.47 6.93 -17.28
CA ARG A 165 6.71 7.04 -18.53
C ARG A 165 5.88 5.79 -18.86
N GLN A 166 6.37 4.62 -18.50
CA GLN A 166 5.70 3.34 -18.75
C GLN A 166 4.58 3.05 -17.72
N HIS A 167 4.76 3.48 -16.49
CA HIS A 167 3.87 3.12 -15.39
C HIS A 167 2.81 4.18 -15.10
N VAL A 168 3.22 5.44 -14.95
CA VAL A 168 2.35 6.51 -14.46
C VAL A 168 1.12 6.76 -15.33
N PRO A 169 1.20 6.81 -16.68
CA PRO A 169 0.00 6.97 -17.50
C PRO A 169 -1.02 5.85 -17.23
N PHE A 170 -0.57 4.61 -17.11
CA PHE A 170 -1.47 3.50 -16.79
C PHE A 170 -2.14 3.68 -15.42
N PHE A 171 -1.40 4.15 -14.41
CA PHE A 171 -1.98 4.40 -13.09
C PHE A 171 -3.03 5.52 -13.13
N LEU A 172 -2.79 6.58 -13.89
CA LEU A 172 -3.68 7.74 -13.97
C LEU A 172 -4.91 7.53 -14.85
N GLU A 173 -4.80 6.70 -15.89
CA GLU A 173 -5.86 6.44 -16.87
C GLU A 173 -6.75 5.26 -16.50
N THR A 174 -6.37 4.46 -15.49
CA THR A 174 -7.12 3.27 -15.06
C THR A 174 -8.15 3.63 -13.99
N GLU A 175 -9.44 3.57 -14.32
CA GLU A 175 -10.55 4.03 -13.47
C GLU A 175 -10.58 3.39 -12.07
N TRP A 176 -10.16 2.14 -11.92
CA TRP A 176 -10.14 1.45 -10.63
C TRP A 176 -8.84 1.67 -9.84
N ILE A 177 -7.85 2.41 -10.36
CA ILE A 177 -6.70 2.91 -9.60
C ILE A 177 -7.05 4.30 -9.07
N HIS A 178 -7.30 4.41 -7.76
CA HIS A 178 -7.83 5.62 -7.15
C HIS A 178 -6.79 6.59 -6.62
N GLY A 179 -5.51 6.21 -6.62
CA GLY A 179 -4.45 7.11 -6.18
C GLY A 179 -3.06 6.51 -6.27
N VAL A 180 -2.07 7.40 -6.32
CA VAL A 180 -0.64 7.06 -6.34
C VAL A 180 0.08 7.90 -5.29
N THR A 181 0.86 7.26 -4.43
CA THR A 181 1.73 7.91 -3.44
C THR A 181 3.18 7.62 -3.77
N LEU A 182 3.99 8.67 -3.88
CA LEU A 182 5.44 8.52 -4.01
C LEU A 182 6.05 8.22 -2.63
N TRP A 183 6.90 7.17 -2.55
CA TRP A 183 7.56 6.78 -1.29
C TRP A 183 8.89 7.49 -1.11
N GLY A 184 8.81 8.78 -0.91
CA GLY A 184 9.96 9.68 -0.85
C GLY A 184 10.36 10.21 -2.24
N TRP A 185 10.98 11.38 -2.24
CA TRP A 185 11.30 12.09 -3.48
C TRP A 185 12.60 12.89 -3.41
N ILE A 186 13.24 12.99 -2.21
CA ILE A 186 14.53 13.68 -2.03
C ILE A 186 15.63 12.65 -1.88
N SER A 187 16.58 12.63 -2.84
CA SER A 187 17.76 11.76 -2.77
C SER A 187 18.54 11.98 -1.48
N GLY A 188 18.90 10.88 -0.82
CA GLY A 188 19.55 10.89 0.49
C GLY A 188 18.59 10.87 1.68
N SER A 189 17.26 11.02 1.43
CA SER A 189 16.19 10.90 2.43
C SER A 189 15.16 9.82 2.05
N THR A 190 15.45 8.99 1.04
CA THR A 190 14.67 7.84 0.62
C THR A 190 15.22 6.56 1.26
N TRP A 191 14.38 5.54 1.45
CA TRP A 191 14.78 4.27 2.04
C TRP A 191 15.72 3.46 1.14
N VAL A 192 15.62 3.62 -0.20
CA VAL A 192 16.56 3.09 -1.20
C VAL A 192 17.33 4.23 -1.87
N PRO A 193 18.60 4.04 -2.22
CA PRO A 193 19.50 5.18 -2.49
C PRO A 193 19.19 5.98 -3.76
N ASN A 194 18.58 5.37 -4.79
CA ASN A 194 18.43 6.00 -6.11
C ASN A 194 16.98 6.30 -6.49
N SER A 195 16.01 6.12 -5.58
CA SER A 195 14.60 6.37 -5.87
C SER A 195 14.22 7.85 -5.82
N GLY A 196 15.04 8.71 -5.19
CA GLY A 196 14.77 10.14 -5.12
C GLY A 196 14.61 10.79 -6.49
N LEU A 197 13.68 11.71 -6.59
CA LEU A 197 13.37 12.49 -7.80
C LEU A 197 14.02 13.88 -7.80
N ILE A 198 14.46 14.36 -6.63
CA ILE A 198 15.27 15.58 -6.46
C ILE A 198 16.67 15.15 -6.01
N LYS A 199 17.70 15.52 -6.75
CA LYS A 199 19.10 15.19 -6.45
C LYS A 199 19.92 16.47 -6.42
N ASN A 200 20.66 16.71 -5.33
CA ASN A 200 21.46 17.93 -5.12
C ASN A 200 20.64 19.23 -5.33
N GLY A 201 19.40 19.25 -4.84
CA GLY A 201 18.50 20.39 -4.94
C GLY A 201 17.92 20.64 -6.34
N LYS A 202 18.13 19.73 -7.30
CA LYS A 202 17.63 19.84 -8.67
C LYS A 202 16.72 18.67 -9.01
N PRO A 203 15.64 18.89 -9.79
CA PRO A 203 14.80 17.79 -10.27
C PRO A 203 15.57 16.89 -11.22
N ARG A 204 15.43 15.59 -11.06
CA ARG A 204 15.82 14.61 -12.07
C ARG A 204 14.83 14.66 -13.24
N PRO A 205 15.20 14.15 -14.44
CA PRO A 205 14.30 14.14 -15.60
C PRO A 205 12.92 13.52 -15.33
N ALA A 206 12.86 12.46 -14.50
CA ALA A 206 11.59 11.84 -14.10
C ALA A 206 10.68 12.82 -13.33
N MET A 207 11.23 13.65 -12.44
CA MET A 207 10.43 14.66 -11.72
C MET A 207 9.90 15.74 -12.66
N THR A 208 10.75 16.24 -13.55
CA THR A 208 10.33 17.25 -14.53
C THR A 208 9.21 16.72 -15.43
N TRP A 209 9.36 15.48 -15.90
CA TRP A 209 8.34 14.84 -16.71
C TRP A 209 7.02 14.62 -15.91
N LEU A 210 7.12 14.11 -14.69
CA LEU A 210 5.96 13.84 -13.84
C LEU A 210 5.15 15.12 -13.58
N MET A 211 5.81 16.24 -13.26
CA MET A 211 5.13 17.51 -13.04
C MET A 211 4.39 17.98 -14.30
N ASN A 212 5.01 17.85 -15.49
CA ASN A 212 4.35 18.17 -16.75
C ASN A 212 3.17 17.24 -17.05
N GLU A 213 3.26 15.96 -16.66
CA GLU A 213 2.19 14.99 -16.86
C GLU A 213 0.97 15.29 -15.97
N LEU A 214 1.21 15.67 -14.74
CA LEU A 214 0.15 16.02 -13.77
C LEU A 214 -0.53 17.37 -14.09
N ASP A 215 0.15 18.28 -14.78
CA ASP A 215 -0.41 19.56 -15.20
C ASP A 215 -1.25 19.46 -16.51
N ARG A 216 -1.31 18.27 -17.13
CA ARG A 216 -2.18 18.07 -18.29
C ARG A 216 -3.65 18.15 -17.88
N PRO A 217 -4.51 18.81 -18.71
CA PRO A 217 -5.94 18.70 -18.50
C PRO A 217 -6.37 17.23 -18.60
N ALA A 218 -7.33 16.83 -17.77
CA ALA A 218 -7.91 15.50 -17.85
C ALA A 218 -8.43 15.23 -19.28
N PRO A 219 -8.28 14.00 -19.80
CA PRO A 219 -8.72 13.63 -21.14
C PRO A 219 -10.25 13.77 -21.32
#